data_30da51c1b60223b3f2ac4bdb45c60dbc
#
_entry.id   30da51c1b60223b3f2ac4bdb45c60dbc
#
_cell.length_a   1.000
_cell.length_b   1.000
_cell.length_c   1.000
_cell.angle_alpha   90.00
_cell.angle_beta   90.00
_cell.angle_gamma   90.00
#
_symmetry.space_group_name_H-M   'P 1'
#
loop_
_entity.id
_entity.type
_entity.pdbx_description
1 polymer ?
#
loop_
_entity_poly.entity_id
_entity_poly.type
_entity_poly.pdbx_seq_one_letter_code
_entity_poly.pdbx_strand_id
1 'polypeptide(L)'
;MGKPRTIASKDLKAFLDANKRTTRLMGAIERHVISKPFDDRNMKVIHPSDIIKDEWCALAQYHALLGNYQEVRDKPALRMASIFAEGHVIHAKWQQWLQEMGVLYGYWKKGTKKVGPVLASEVSKTHTYAEFPLTSAKHMMAGHTDGWVKGLGEDFLIEIKSIGSGTLRYEAPAILAQAEGDIEKAWKNIKMPFRAHQLQGQVYLHLCHLMVEEGIIPSAPNEIVFIYELKANQDYKEFVVQYSPEYTADIFEKARDVAWAVENSRPPVCSTDPEKGCKRCEPFRI
;
A
#
# COMPACT_ATOMS: atom_id res chain seq x y z
N MET A 1 -53.04 -34.74 -13.58
CA MET A 1 -52.01 -33.88 -12.98
C MET A 1 -51.56 -34.51 -11.65
N GLY A 2 -50.35 -35.06 -11.61
CA GLY A 2 -49.78 -35.68 -10.42
C GLY A 2 -49.36 -34.60 -9.39
N LYS A 3 -49.74 -34.80 -8.11
CA LYS A 3 -49.29 -33.90 -7.00
C LYS A 3 -47.77 -33.97 -6.90
N PRO A 4 -47.08 -32.82 -6.72
CA PRO A 4 -45.65 -32.82 -6.46
C PRO A 4 -45.34 -33.65 -5.21
N ARG A 5 -44.40 -34.60 -5.30
CA ARG A 5 -43.90 -35.35 -4.17
C ARG A 5 -43.14 -34.40 -3.24
N THR A 6 -43.68 -34.14 -2.07
CA THR A 6 -43.00 -33.42 -1.02
C THR A 6 -41.90 -34.35 -0.47
N ILE A 7 -40.64 -33.98 -0.65
CA ILE A 7 -39.52 -34.70 -0.06
C ILE A 7 -39.66 -34.55 1.47
N ALA A 8 -39.71 -35.65 2.18
CA ALA A 8 -39.83 -35.63 3.64
C ALA A 8 -38.59 -34.93 4.26
N SER A 9 -38.78 -34.13 5.32
CA SER A 9 -37.72 -33.33 5.92
C SER A 9 -36.49 -34.14 6.39
N LYS A 10 -36.71 -35.43 6.71
CA LYS A 10 -35.63 -36.39 7.06
C LYS A 10 -34.76 -36.73 5.84
N ASP A 11 -35.36 -36.87 4.67
CA ASP A 11 -34.65 -37.20 3.42
C ASP A 11 -33.82 -35.97 2.96
N LEU A 12 -34.36 -34.76 3.13
CA LEU A 12 -33.62 -33.53 2.84
C LEU A 12 -32.42 -33.35 3.75
N LYS A 13 -32.55 -33.63 5.06
CA LYS A 13 -31.42 -33.56 5.98
C LYS A 13 -30.35 -34.61 5.64
N ALA A 14 -30.75 -35.86 5.39
CA ALA A 14 -29.82 -36.91 4.98
C ALA A 14 -29.10 -36.57 3.65
N PHE A 15 -29.82 -35.99 2.69
CA PHE A 15 -29.26 -35.50 1.44
C PHE A 15 -28.27 -34.35 1.66
N LEU A 16 -28.59 -33.38 2.51
CA LEU A 16 -27.72 -32.27 2.84
C LEU A 16 -26.47 -32.76 3.60
N ASP A 17 -26.62 -33.70 4.52
CA ASP A 17 -25.50 -34.26 5.28
C ASP A 17 -24.58 -35.12 4.40
N ALA A 18 -25.13 -35.91 3.47
CA ALA A 18 -24.37 -36.67 2.47
C ALA A 18 -23.64 -35.76 1.45
N ASN A 19 -24.17 -34.56 1.21
CA ASN A 19 -23.58 -33.54 0.34
C ASN A 19 -22.83 -32.45 1.10
N LYS A 20 -22.65 -32.58 2.41
CA LYS A 20 -21.70 -31.76 3.16
C LYS A 20 -20.32 -31.94 2.58
N ARG A 21 -19.94 -31.00 1.72
CA ARG A 21 -18.63 -31.05 1.05
C ARG A 21 -17.55 -30.85 2.06
N THR A 22 -16.79 -31.89 2.32
CA THR A 22 -15.43 -31.73 2.83
C THR A 22 -14.68 -30.87 1.83
N THR A 23 -14.08 -29.78 2.29
CA THR A 23 -13.32 -28.83 1.43
C THR A 23 -12.13 -29.57 0.81
N ARG A 24 -12.27 -30.05 -0.44
CA ARG A 24 -11.19 -30.78 -1.14
C ARG A 24 -10.10 -29.84 -1.67
N LEU A 25 -10.49 -28.69 -2.23
CA LEU A 25 -9.59 -27.77 -2.91
C LEU A 25 -9.12 -26.63 -1.99
N MET A 26 -10.05 -26.02 -1.23
CA MET A 26 -9.74 -24.82 -0.44
C MET A 26 -8.65 -25.04 0.60
N GLY A 27 -8.67 -26.16 1.31
CA GLY A 27 -7.60 -26.50 2.25
C GLY A 27 -6.22 -26.72 1.60
N ALA A 28 -6.18 -27.19 0.34
CA ALA A 28 -4.93 -27.31 -0.41
C ALA A 28 -4.41 -25.95 -0.86
N ILE A 29 -5.30 -25.06 -1.35
CA ILE A 29 -4.96 -23.69 -1.73
C ILE A 29 -4.45 -22.92 -0.50
N GLU A 30 -5.13 -23.01 0.64
CA GLU A 30 -4.74 -22.33 1.87
C GLU A 30 -3.34 -22.74 2.31
N ARG A 31 -3.05 -24.04 2.38
CA ARG A 31 -1.71 -24.56 2.69
C ARG A 31 -0.66 -24.04 1.71
N HIS A 32 -0.98 -24.01 0.40
CA HIS A 32 -0.07 -23.51 -0.62
C HIS A 32 0.20 -22.02 -0.44
N VAL A 33 -0.82 -21.21 -0.20
CA VAL A 33 -0.68 -19.76 0.00
C VAL A 33 0.13 -19.45 1.25
N ILE A 34 -0.16 -20.15 2.36
CA ILE A 34 0.57 -19.97 3.64
C ILE A 34 2.02 -20.47 3.53
N SER A 35 2.31 -21.47 2.68
CA SER A 35 3.67 -21.97 2.49
C SER A 35 4.57 -21.06 1.67
N LYS A 36 4.02 -20.10 0.90
CA LYS A 36 4.84 -19.15 0.16
C LYS A 36 5.70 -18.32 1.11
N PRO A 37 6.98 -18.06 0.77
CA PRO A 37 7.78 -17.12 1.53
C PRO A 37 7.09 -15.75 1.48
N PHE A 38 7.20 -14.99 2.57
CA PHE A 38 6.91 -13.56 2.53
C PHE A 38 7.96 -12.87 1.67
N ASP A 39 7.54 -11.90 0.87
CA ASP A 39 8.48 -10.93 0.32
C ASP A 39 9.10 -10.17 1.50
N ASP A 40 10.41 -10.35 1.69
CA ASP A 40 11.15 -9.68 2.74
C ASP A 40 11.19 -8.18 2.43
N ARG A 41 10.35 -7.44 3.12
CA ARG A 41 10.40 -5.99 3.07
C ARG A 41 11.72 -5.51 3.65
N ASN A 42 12.41 -4.62 2.96
CA ASN A 42 13.64 -4.04 3.47
C ASN A 42 13.38 -3.21 4.74
N MET A 43 13.68 -3.77 5.90
CA MET A 43 13.51 -3.08 7.19
C MET A 43 14.62 -2.08 7.51
N LYS A 44 15.70 -2.04 6.69
CA LYS A 44 16.83 -1.12 6.87
C LYS A 44 16.59 0.27 6.27
N VAL A 45 15.32 0.60 6.00
CA VAL A 45 14.88 1.92 5.56
C VAL A 45 13.57 2.28 6.26
N ILE A 46 13.34 3.57 6.41
CA ILE A 46 12.05 4.11 6.86
C ILE A 46 11.11 4.12 5.65
N HIS A 47 9.96 3.46 5.76
CA HIS A 47 8.99 3.45 4.68
C HIS A 47 7.97 4.58 4.87
N PRO A 48 7.67 5.36 3.81
CA PRO A 48 6.65 6.42 3.84
C PRO A 48 5.31 5.95 4.41
N SER A 49 4.83 4.78 4.02
CA SER A 49 3.57 4.20 4.49
C SER A 49 3.57 3.78 5.97
N ASP A 50 4.72 3.72 6.63
CA ASP A 50 4.81 3.37 8.06
C ASP A 50 4.96 4.60 8.94
N ILE A 51 5.83 5.54 8.57
CA ILE A 51 6.12 6.72 9.40
C ILE A 51 4.91 7.65 9.56
N ILE A 52 3.97 7.63 8.62
CA ILE A 52 2.73 8.40 8.68
C ILE A 52 1.67 7.84 9.64
N LYS A 53 1.88 6.64 10.19
CA LYS A 53 0.92 5.99 11.09
C LYS A 53 1.03 6.57 12.50
N ASP A 54 -0.12 6.76 13.13
CA ASP A 54 -0.18 7.28 14.52
C ASP A 54 0.57 6.37 15.51
N GLU A 55 0.55 5.04 15.26
CA GLU A 55 1.25 4.06 16.09
C GLU A 55 2.73 3.86 15.71
N TRP A 56 3.31 4.69 14.82
CA TRP A 56 4.73 4.58 14.49
C TRP A 56 5.62 4.85 15.71
N CYS A 57 6.68 4.07 15.86
CA CYS A 57 7.56 4.15 17.03
C CYS A 57 9.02 4.34 16.60
N ALA A 58 9.61 5.46 16.99
CA ALA A 58 10.99 5.81 16.69
C ALA A 58 11.99 4.77 17.21
N LEU A 59 11.79 4.25 18.44
CA LEU A 59 12.68 3.23 19.03
C LEU A 59 12.62 1.91 18.27
N ALA A 60 11.42 1.45 17.88
CA ALA A 60 11.29 0.23 17.07
C ALA A 60 11.92 0.42 15.68
N GLN A 61 11.76 1.60 15.07
CA GLN A 61 12.38 1.91 13.79
C GLN A 61 13.90 1.97 13.88
N TYR A 62 14.46 2.54 14.93
CA TYR A 62 15.89 2.54 15.21
C TYR A 62 16.46 1.11 15.22
N HIS A 63 15.83 0.20 15.96
CA HIS A 63 16.26 -1.20 16.01
C HIS A 63 16.09 -1.92 14.66
N ALA A 64 15.06 -1.59 13.91
CA ALA A 64 14.84 -2.11 12.56
C ALA A 64 15.97 -1.70 11.60
N LEU A 65 16.37 -0.42 11.62
CA LEU A 65 17.47 0.10 10.80
C LEU A 65 18.82 -0.56 11.13
N LEU A 66 19.05 -0.89 12.39
CA LEU A 66 20.25 -1.63 12.85
C LEU A 66 20.19 -3.13 12.52
N GLY A 67 19.07 -3.63 12.00
CA GLY A 67 18.87 -5.07 11.72
C GLY A 67 18.60 -5.91 12.96
N ASN A 68 18.34 -5.29 14.13
CA ASN A 68 18.07 -5.96 15.40
C ASN A 68 16.60 -6.34 15.56
N TYR A 69 15.73 -5.88 14.66
CA TYR A 69 14.29 -6.09 14.71
C TYR A 69 13.81 -6.77 13.45
N GLN A 70 13.24 -7.95 13.61
CA GLN A 70 12.42 -8.57 12.58
C GLN A 70 10.97 -8.48 13.01
N GLU A 71 10.17 -7.74 12.26
CA GLU A 71 8.73 -7.75 12.45
C GLU A 71 8.22 -9.18 12.18
N VAL A 72 7.82 -9.88 13.24
CA VAL A 72 7.16 -11.18 13.10
C VAL A 72 5.77 -10.90 12.53
N ARG A 73 5.64 -11.04 11.23
CA ARG A 73 4.34 -10.94 10.57
C ARG A 73 3.69 -12.31 10.58
N ASP A 74 2.52 -12.39 11.16
CA ASP A 74 1.67 -13.55 10.97
C ASP A 74 1.38 -13.72 9.47
N LYS A 75 1.54 -14.95 8.99
CA LYS A 75 1.19 -15.26 7.60
C LYS A 75 -0.29 -14.93 7.38
N PRO A 76 -0.63 -14.18 6.33
CA PRO A 76 -2.01 -13.79 6.11
C PRO A 76 -2.85 -15.04 5.87
N ALA A 77 -4.02 -15.11 6.53
CA ALA A 77 -5.04 -16.09 6.19
C ALA A 77 -5.40 -15.97 4.69
N LEU A 78 -5.87 -17.04 4.08
CA LEU A 78 -6.21 -17.10 2.64
C LEU A 78 -7.06 -15.88 2.20
N ARG A 79 -8.00 -15.44 3.05
CA ARG A 79 -8.84 -14.25 2.77
C ARG A 79 -7.99 -12.99 2.59
N MET A 80 -7.03 -12.74 3.47
CA MET A 80 -6.16 -11.56 3.38
C MET A 80 -5.23 -11.64 2.18
N ALA A 81 -4.67 -12.82 1.92
CA ALA A 81 -3.86 -13.06 0.73
C ALA A 81 -4.65 -12.77 -0.57
N SER A 82 -5.94 -13.16 -0.63
CA SER A 82 -6.82 -12.88 -1.77
C SER A 82 -7.08 -11.37 -1.92
N ILE A 83 -7.30 -10.64 -0.81
CA ILE A 83 -7.48 -9.18 -0.82
C ILE A 83 -6.24 -8.47 -1.36
N PHE A 84 -5.04 -8.91 -0.97
CA PHE A 84 -3.79 -8.34 -1.48
C PHE A 84 -3.56 -8.68 -2.95
N ALA A 85 -3.81 -9.92 -3.36
CA ALA A 85 -3.69 -10.33 -4.76
C ALA A 85 -4.59 -9.52 -5.69
N GLU A 86 -5.85 -9.27 -5.28
CA GLU A 86 -6.76 -8.40 -6.02
C GLU A 86 -6.23 -6.95 -6.09
N GLY A 87 -5.67 -6.42 -5.00
CA GLY A 87 -5.00 -5.12 -5.00
C GLY A 87 -3.90 -5.02 -6.04
N HIS A 88 -3.01 -6.02 -6.10
CA HIS A 88 -1.94 -6.07 -7.09
C HIS A 88 -2.44 -6.12 -8.54
N VAL A 89 -3.55 -6.83 -8.80
CA VAL A 89 -4.16 -6.86 -10.14
C VAL A 89 -4.70 -5.49 -10.53
N ILE A 90 -5.31 -4.75 -9.60
CA ILE A 90 -5.79 -3.39 -9.83
C ILE A 90 -4.61 -2.45 -10.17
N HIS A 91 -3.53 -2.48 -9.41
CA HIS A 91 -2.33 -1.69 -9.70
C HIS A 91 -1.76 -2.02 -11.09
N ALA A 92 -1.57 -3.31 -11.39
CA ALA A 92 -1.05 -3.76 -12.68
C ALA A 92 -1.93 -3.31 -13.85
N LYS A 93 -3.27 -3.33 -13.69
CA LYS A 93 -4.23 -2.88 -14.70
C LYS A 93 -4.03 -1.39 -15.05
N TRP A 94 -4.00 -0.51 -14.03
CA TRP A 94 -3.82 0.92 -14.24
C TRP A 94 -2.44 1.25 -14.82
N GLN A 95 -1.39 0.63 -14.28
CA GLN A 95 -0.03 0.77 -14.79
C GLN A 95 0.08 0.30 -16.25
N GLN A 96 -0.57 -0.79 -16.62
CA GLN A 96 -0.61 -1.28 -18.00
C GLN A 96 -1.26 -0.27 -18.95
N TRP A 97 -2.41 0.32 -18.59
CA TRP A 97 -3.06 1.31 -19.43
C TRP A 97 -2.20 2.56 -19.63
N LEU A 98 -1.56 3.04 -18.58
CA LEU A 98 -0.62 4.17 -18.68
C LEU A 98 0.62 3.83 -19.52
N GLN A 99 1.09 2.59 -19.46
CA GLN A 99 2.13 2.07 -20.35
C GLN A 99 1.66 2.05 -21.81
N GLU A 100 0.45 1.57 -22.08
CA GLU A 100 -0.14 1.54 -23.43
C GLU A 100 -0.34 2.93 -24.02
N MET A 101 -0.67 3.93 -23.17
CA MET A 101 -0.72 5.34 -23.53
C MET A 101 0.67 5.95 -23.80
N GLY A 102 1.74 5.28 -23.37
CA GLY A 102 3.13 5.75 -23.55
C GLY A 102 3.59 6.81 -22.56
N VAL A 103 2.77 7.13 -21.53
CA VAL A 103 2.98 8.27 -20.60
C VAL A 103 3.64 7.88 -19.28
N LEU A 104 3.74 6.59 -18.98
CA LEU A 104 4.35 6.10 -17.73
C LEU A 104 5.87 6.22 -17.80
N TYR A 105 6.45 6.96 -16.86
CA TYR A 105 7.90 7.16 -16.75
C TYR A 105 8.46 6.36 -15.59
N GLY A 106 9.56 5.66 -15.81
CA GLY A 106 10.22 4.90 -14.77
C GLY A 106 11.19 3.87 -15.29
N TYR A 107 11.37 2.82 -14.52
CA TYR A 107 12.26 1.72 -14.86
C TYR A 107 11.51 0.56 -15.52
N TRP A 108 12.21 -0.14 -16.40
CA TRP A 108 11.64 -1.23 -17.18
C TRP A 108 12.51 -2.47 -17.08
N LYS A 109 11.90 -3.63 -16.97
CA LYS A 109 12.59 -4.92 -16.86
C LYS A 109 12.31 -5.79 -18.08
N LYS A 110 13.37 -6.43 -18.60
CA LYS A 110 13.28 -7.53 -19.56
C LYS A 110 14.17 -8.67 -19.07
N GLY A 111 13.55 -9.69 -18.47
CA GLY A 111 14.30 -10.69 -17.72
C GLY A 111 15.04 -10.05 -16.55
N THR A 112 16.35 -10.24 -16.46
CA THR A 112 17.22 -9.66 -15.41
C THR A 112 17.71 -8.24 -15.70
N LYS A 113 17.55 -7.76 -16.94
CA LYS A 113 18.00 -6.43 -17.33
C LYS A 113 17.01 -5.36 -16.93
N LYS A 114 17.52 -4.27 -16.32
CA LYS A 114 16.76 -3.07 -15.97
C LYS A 114 17.23 -1.91 -16.84
N VAL A 115 16.29 -1.17 -17.40
CA VAL A 115 16.51 0.01 -18.27
C VAL A 115 15.75 1.19 -17.66
N GLY A 116 16.26 2.39 -17.86
CA GLY A 116 15.61 3.63 -17.45
C GLY A 116 16.39 4.41 -16.39
N PRO A 117 15.76 5.49 -15.87
CA PRO A 117 14.34 5.83 -16.08
C PRO A 117 14.09 6.45 -17.47
N VAL A 118 13.07 5.97 -18.17
CA VAL A 118 12.61 6.46 -19.49
C VAL A 118 11.10 6.32 -19.60
N LEU A 119 10.50 6.94 -20.62
CA LEU A 119 9.07 6.81 -20.92
C LEU A 119 8.72 5.43 -21.48
N ALA A 120 7.48 5.01 -21.25
CA ALA A 120 6.92 3.78 -21.81
C ALA A 120 6.98 3.75 -23.34
N SER A 121 6.84 4.89 -24.00
CA SER A 121 6.96 5.03 -25.46
C SER A 121 8.37 4.73 -26.00
N GLU A 122 9.39 4.81 -25.15
CA GLU A 122 10.80 4.60 -25.51
C GLU A 122 11.26 3.14 -25.36
N VAL A 123 10.41 2.27 -24.80
CA VAL A 123 10.73 0.86 -24.58
C VAL A 123 9.80 -0.08 -25.34
N SER A 124 10.27 -1.29 -25.58
CA SER A 124 9.44 -2.33 -26.21
C SER A 124 8.29 -2.76 -25.28
N LYS A 125 7.14 -3.07 -25.85
CA LYS A 125 5.95 -3.60 -25.14
C LYS A 125 6.21 -4.90 -24.35
N THR A 126 7.34 -5.55 -24.57
CA THR A 126 7.76 -6.76 -23.84
C THR A 126 8.46 -6.46 -22.50
N HIS A 127 8.69 -5.19 -22.19
CA HIS A 127 9.25 -4.79 -20.91
C HIS A 127 8.14 -4.65 -19.87
N THR A 128 8.43 -5.08 -18.65
CA THR A 128 7.54 -4.92 -17.49
C THR A 128 7.94 -3.67 -16.72
N TYR A 129 6.97 -2.87 -16.35
CA TYR A 129 7.21 -1.69 -15.51
C TYR A 129 7.77 -2.08 -14.14
N ALA A 130 8.69 -1.28 -13.66
CA ALA A 130 9.17 -1.32 -12.28
C ALA A 130 8.98 0.06 -11.68
N GLU A 131 8.27 0.11 -10.58
CA GLU A 131 7.94 1.34 -9.86
C GLU A 131 9.16 2.22 -9.63
N PHE A 132 8.94 3.54 -9.68
CA PHE A 132 10.03 4.51 -9.55
C PHE A 132 10.44 4.61 -8.08
N PRO A 133 11.72 4.37 -7.73
CA PRO A 133 12.20 4.46 -6.36
C PRO A 133 12.33 5.92 -5.94
N LEU A 134 11.85 6.23 -4.76
CA LEU A 134 11.97 7.50 -4.08
C LEU A 134 12.83 7.31 -2.83
N THR A 135 13.91 8.07 -2.69
CA THR A 135 14.89 7.86 -1.63
C THR A 135 15.40 9.15 -1.03
N SER A 136 15.77 9.12 0.25
CA SER A 136 16.60 10.13 0.89
C SER A 136 17.55 9.44 1.86
N ALA A 137 18.85 9.48 1.55
CA ALA A 137 19.88 8.90 2.40
C ALA A 137 19.94 9.62 3.76
N LYS A 138 19.83 10.95 3.75
CA LYS A 138 19.82 11.80 4.95
C LYS A 138 18.73 11.40 5.96
N HIS A 139 17.59 10.89 5.48
CA HIS A 139 16.45 10.51 6.31
C HIS A 139 16.33 8.99 6.44
N MET A 140 17.29 8.21 5.89
CA MET A 140 17.22 6.75 5.81
C MET A 140 15.86 6.25 5.28
N MET A 141 15.24 7.03 4.37
CA MET A 141 13.89 6.78 3.87
C MET A 141 13.92 6.26 2.44
N ALA A 142 13.07 5.27 2.15
CA ALA A 142 12.86 4.77 0.81
C ALA A 142 11.43 4.27 0.60
N GLY A 143 10.92 4.48 -0.60
CA GLY A 143 9.61 4.01 -1.07
C GLY A 143 9.59 3.88 -2.58
N HIS A 144 8.43 3.53 -3.12
CA HIS A 144 8.17 3.49 -4.54
C HIS A 144 6.82 4.17 -4.79
N THR A 145 6.74 4.98 -5.83
CA THR A 145 5.45 5.48 -6.32
C THR A 145 4.88 4.48 -7.33
N ASP A 146 3.57 4.31 -7.34
CA ASP A 146 2.89 3.42 -8.31
C ASP A 146 3.12 3.85 -9.76
N GLY A 147 3.40 5.14 -9.98
CA GLY A 147 3.83 5.65 -11.27
C GLY A 147 4.23 7.12 -11.24
N TRP A 148 4.96 7.51 -12.26
CA TRP A 148 5.26 8.89 -12.62
C TRP A 148 4.77 9.11 -14.04
N VAL A 149 3.85 10.04 -14.23
CA VAL A 149 3.24 10.32 -15.54
C VAL A 149 3.87 11.57 -16.12
N LYS A 150 4.23 11.48 -17.41
CA LYS A 150 4.79 12.58 -18.21
C LYS A 150 4.08 12.67 -19.57
N GLY A 151 3.98 13.91 -20.08
CA GLY A 151 3.42 14.12 -21.42
C GLY A 151 1.91 14.35 -21.47
N LEU A 152 1.24 14.49 -20.30
CA LEU A 152 -0.16 14.91 -20.19
C LEU A 152 -0.32 16.31 -19.58
N GLY A 153 0.58 17.22 -19.90
CA GLY A 153 0.70 18.53 -19.28
C GLY A 153 1.90 18.56 -18.34
N GLU A 154 1.71 19.06 -17.12
CA GLU A 154 2.74 18.96 -16.08
C GLU A 154 2.96 17.51 -15.64
N ASP A 155 4.18 17.23 -15.22
CA ASP A 155 4.54 15.89 -14.69
C ASP A 155 3.88 15.69 -13.31
N PHE A 156 3.36 14.51 -13.05
CA PHE A 156 2.76 14.17 -11.75
C PHE A 156 3.04 12.73 -11.32
N LEU A 157 3.04 12.49 -10.00
CA LEU A 157 3.03 11.12 -9.47
C LEU A 157 1.63 10.55 -9.52
N ILE A 158 1.52 9.23 -9.51
CA ILE A 158 0.27 8.53 -9.27
C ILE A 158 0.39 7.59 -8.07
N GLU A 159 -0.72 7.43 -7.38
CA GLU A 159 -0.89 6.46 -6.31
C GLU A 159 -2.23 5.75 -6.49
N ILE A 160 -2.19 4.44 -6.68
CA ILE A 160 -3.37 3.62 -6.96
C ILE A 160 -3.83 2.97 -5.65
N LYS A 161 -5.11 3.12 -5.35
CA LYS A 161 -5.71 2.57 -4.13
C LYS A 161 -6.93 1.72 -4.44
N SER A 162 -6.84 0.43 -4.15
CA SER A 162 -7.98 -0.47 -4.23
C SER A 162 -8.82 -0.37 -2.94
N ILE A 163 -10.03 0.15 -3.06
CA ILE A 163 -10.91 0.45 -1.93
C ILE A 163 -11.93 -0.67 -1.74
N GLY A 164 -11.82 -1.36 -0.63
CA GLY A 164 -12.80 -2.37 -0.21
C GLY A 164 -13.63 -1.92 0.99
N SER A 165 -14.61 -2.73 1.38
CA SER A 165 -15.43 -2.47 2.57
C SER A 165 -14.61 -2.37 3.86
N GLY A 166 -13.51 -3.11 3.95
CA GLY A 166 -12.57 -3.01 5.08
C GLY A 166 -11.87 -1.66 5.12
N THR A 167 -11.42 -1.15 3.98
CA THR A 167 -10.80 0.18 3.87
C THR A 167 -11.78 1.27 4.30
N LEU A 168 -13.04 1.21 3.84
CA LEU A 168 -14.06 2.18 4.22
C LEU A 168 -14.36 2.18 5.72
N ARG A 169 -14.38 0.99 6.35
CA ARG A 169 -14.58 0.88 7.81
C ARG A 169 -13.43 1.50 8.60
N TYR A 170 -12.23 1.42 8.10
CA TYR A 170 -11.04 1.93 8.79
C TYR A 170 -10.78 3.41 8.49
N GLU A 171 -10.78 3.80 7.21
CA GLU A 171 -10.39 5.15 6.79
C GLU A 171 -11.56 6.16 6.82
N ALA A 172 -12.80 5.69 6.69
CA ALA A 172 -13.98 6.55 6.57
C ALA A 172 -15.19 6.03 7.39
N PRO A 173 -15.00 5.67 8.67
CA PRO A 173 -16.09 5.08 9.47
C PRO A 173 -17.31 6.00 9.58
N ALA A 174 -17.12 7.31 9.69
CA ALA A 174 -18.20 8.28 9.77
C ALA A 174 -19.02 8.34 8.46
N ILE A 175 -18.36 8.33 7.30
CA ILE A 175 -19.02 8.31 5.99
C ILE A 175 -19.82 7.02 5.82
N LEU A 176 -19.26 5.89 6.23
CA LEU A 176 -19.94 4.60 6.16
C LEU A 176 -21.14 4.53 7.08
N ALA A 177 -21.04 5.09 8.30
CA ALA A 177 -22.16 5.18 9.24
C ALA A 177 -23.31 6.06 8.70
N GLN A 178 -22.99 7.22 8.11
CA GLN A 178 -23.97 8.10 7.47
C GLN A 178 -24.65 7.44 6.25
N ALA A 179 -23.96 6.51 5.61
CA ALA A 179 -24.48 5.70 4.51
C ALA A 179 -25.22 4.42 5.01
N GLU A 180 -25.46 4.28 6.31
CA GLU A 180 -26.12 3.11 6.92
C GLU A 180 -25.44 1.78 6.58
N GLY A 181 -24.12 1.80 6.35
CA GLY A 181 -23.33 0.64 5.94
C GLY A 181 -23.37 0.32 4.44
N ASP A 182 -24.12 1.08 3.65
CA ASP A 182 -24.18 0.95 2.20
C ASP A 182 -22.86 1.43 1.56
N ILE A 183 -22.13 0.51 0.95
CA ILE A 183 -20.81 0.75 0.37
C ILE A 183 -20.89 1.74 -0.80
N GLU A 184 -21.90 1.63 -1.65
CA GLU A 184 -22.02 2.49 -2.84
C GLU A 184 -22.44 3.91 -2.46
N LYS A 185 -23.32 4.08 -1.46
CA LYS A 185 -23.62 5.38 -0.91
C LYS A 185 -22.39 6.01 -0.25
N ALA A 186 -21.66 5.25 0.57
CA ALA A 186 -20.43 5.71 1.21
C ALA A 186 -19.41 6.13 0.14
N TRP A 187 -19.23 5.32 -0.90
CA TRP A 187 -18.34 5.64 -2.02
C TRP A 187 -18.68 6.96 -2.69
N LYS A 188 -19.95 7.24 -3.00
CA LYS A 188 -20.38 8.51 -3.60
C LYS A 188 -20.03 9.73 -2.75
N ASN A 189 -19.97 9.57 -1.43
CA ASN A 189 -19.69 10.64 -0.48
C ASN A 189 -18.19 10.90 -0.25
N ILE A 190 -17.30 10.06 -0.75
CA ILE A 190 -15.85 10.31 -0.70
C ILE A 190 -15.52 11.38 -1.73
N LYS A 191 -15.06 12.56 -1.27
CA LYS A 191 -14.78 13.75 -2.09
C LYS A 191 -13.29 14.12 -2.13
N MET A 192 -12.47 13.44 -1.34
CA MET A 192 -11.01 13.65 -1.26
C MET A 192 -10.33 12.33 -0.87
N PRO A 193 -9.01 12.19 -1.09
CA PRO A 193 -8.29 11.03 -0.61
C PRO A 193 -8.34 10.94 0.91
N PHE A 194 -8.25 9.74 1.46
CA PHE A 194 -8.14 9.55 2.91
C PHE A 194 -6.86 10.20 3.45
N ARG A 195 -6.93 10.67 4.70
CA ARG A 195 -5.82 11.42 5.32
C ARG A 195 -4.49 10.68 5.25
N ALA A 196 -4.47 9.38 5.55
CA ALA A 196 -3.25 8.59 5.49
C ALA A 196 -2.68 8.52 4.07
N HIS A 197 -3.53 8.40 3.04
CA HIS A 197 -3.09 8.40 1.65
C HIS A 197 -2.55 9.77 1.24
N GLN A 198 -3.21 10.87 1.64
CA GLN A 198 -2.71 12.23 1.36
C GLN A 198 -1.33 12.44 1.98
N LEU A 199 -1.12 12.06 3.25
CA LEU A 199 0.18 12.16 3.90
C LEU A 199 1.25 11.34 3.17
N GLN A 200 0.92 10.09 2.76
CA GLN A 200 1.83 9.26 1.97
C GLN A 200 2.23 9.96 0.66
N GLY A 201 1.25 10.52 -0.06
CA GLY A 201 1.49 11.26 -1.30
C GLY A 201 2.37 12.49 -1.09
N GLN A 202 2.13 13.25 -0.03
CA GLN A 202 2.96 14.40 0.33
C GLN A 202 4.41 13.99 0.65
N VAL A 203 4.60 12.88 1.35
CA VAL A 203 5.95 12.33 1.61
C VAL A 203 6.64 11.93 0.29
N TYR A 204 5.92 11.34 -0.66
CA TYR A 204 6.48 11.00 -1.96
C TYR A 204 6.90 12.23 -2.76
N LEU A 205 6.06 13.26 -2.80
CA LEU A 205 6.40 14.53 -3.46
C LEU A 205 7.62 15.19 -2.79
N HIS A 206 7.66 15.23 -1.47
CA HIS A 206 8.80 15.79 -0.75
C HIS A 206 10.10 15.00 -1.02
N LEU A 207 10.04 13.67 -1.08
CA LEU A 207 11.19 12.85 -1.48
C LEU A 207 11.68 13.20 -2.88
N CYS A 208 10.79 13.48 -3.84
CA CYS A 208 11.19 13.95 -5.17
C CYS A 208 11.96 15.28 -5.09
N HIS A 209 11.48 16.24 -4.28
CA HIS A 209 12.20 17.50 -4.09
C HIS A 209 13.58 17.31 -3.46
N LEU A 210 13.70 16.45 -2.45
CA LEU A 210 15.00 16.10 -1.88
C LEU A 210 15.92 15.42 -2.89
N MET A 211 15.39 14.55 -3.74
CA MET A 211 16.18 13.92 -4.81
C MET A 211 16.66 14.92 -5.87
N VAL A 212 15.94 16.02 -6.10
CA VAL A 212 16.41 17.14 -6.93
C VAL A 212 17.55 17.87 -6.22
N GLU A 213 17.40 18.19 -4.94
CA GLU A 213 18.45 18.84 -4.14
C GLU A 213 19.74 18.00 -4.08
N GLU A 214 19.59 16.67 -4.03
CA GLU A 214 20.70 15.71 -4.03
C GLU A 214 21.26 15.44 -5.46
N GLY A 215 20.69 16.06 -6.51
CA GLY A 215 21.12 15.89 -7.91
C GLY A 215 20.81 14.50 -8.51
N ILE A 216 19.89 13.74 -7.92
CA ILE A 216 19.51 12.38 -8.35
C ILE A 216 18.56 12.44 -9.53
N ILE A 217 17.61 13.40 -9.52
CA ILE A 217 16.64 13.63 -10.59
C ILE A 217 16.67 15.11 -11.01
N PRO A 218 16.37 15.43 -12.28
CA PRO A 218 16.48 16.82 -12.78
C PRO A 218 15.35 17.75 -12.32
N SER A 219 14.18 17.20 -12.02
CA SER A 219 13.00 17.96 -11.62
C SER A 219 12.08 17.11 -10.76
N ALA A 220 11.32 17.75 -9.88
CA ALA A 220 10.31 17.12 -9.05
C ALA A 220 8.91 17.50 -9.54
N PRO A 221 7.94 16.58 -9.56
CA PRO A 221 6.55 16.93 -9.77
C PRO A 221 5.99 17.65 -8.55
N ASN A 222 5.03 18.57 -8.79
CA ASN A 222 4.36 19.33 -7.74
C ASN A 222 2.99 18.79 -7.37
N GLU A 223 2.55 17.70 -8.00
CA GLU A 223 1.27 17.09 -7.71
C GLU A 223 1.32 15.57 -7.76
N ILE A 224 0.38 14.96 -7.04
CA ILE A 224 0.12 13.53 -7.09
C ILE A 224 -1.36 13.30 -7.37
N VAL A 225 -1.64 12.37 -8.26
CA VAL A 225 -2.98 11.94 -8.64
C VAL A 225 -3.27 10.60 -7.96
N PHE A 226 -4.30 10.58 -7.11
CA PHE A 226 -4.79 9.35 -6.50
C PHE A 226 -5.85 8.72 -7.40
N ILE A 227 -5.63 7.50 -7.81
CA ILE A 227 -6.62 6.67 -8.51
C ILE A 227 -7.23 5.72 -7.48
N TYR A 228 -8.46 5.97 -7.07
CA TYR A 228 -9.22 5.06 -6.21
C TYR A 228 -10.10 4.17 -7.06
N GLU A 229 -10.05 2.87 -6.84
CA GLU A 229 -10.96 1.91 -7.46
C GLU A 229 -11.74 1.14 -6.40
N LEU A 230 -13.06 1.18 -6.48
CA LEU A 230 -13.94 0.43 -5.60
C LEU A 230 -14.00 -1.03 -6.05
N LYS A 231 -13.50 -1.95 -5.21
CA LYS A 231 -13.44 -3.39 -5.53
C LYS A 231 -14.80 -4.02 -5.82
N ALA A 232 -15.89 -3.47 -5.27
CA ALA A 232 -17.21 -4.05 -5.36
C ALA A 232 -17.80 -4.01 -6.79
N ASN A 233 -17.52 -2.95 -7.56
CA ASN A 233 -18.12 -2.71 -8.87
C ASN A 233 -17.17 -2.08 -9.89
N GLN A 234 -15.87 -1.92 -9.55
CA GLN A 234 -14.81 -1.31 -10.36
C GLN A 234 -15.07 0.17 -10.71
N ASP A 235 -15.95 0.84 -9.97
CA ASP A 235 -16.11 2.29 -10.07
C ASP A 235 -14.84 3.00 -9.59
N TYR A 236 -14.51 4.14 -10.18
CA TYR A 236 -13.26 4.83 -9.89
C TYR A 236 -13.45 6.30 -9.57
N LYS A 237 -12.47 6.86 -8.87
CA LYS A 237 -12.34 8.30 -8.59
C LYS A 237 -10.90 8.72 -8.78
N GLU A 238 -10.76 9.94 -9.24
CA GLU A 238 -9.48 10.62 -9.35
C GLU A 238 -9.47 11.82 -8.38
N PHE A 239 -8.34 12.00 -7.69
CA PHE A 239 -8.12 13.15 -6.82
C PHE A 239 -6.73 13.70 -7.07
N VAL A 240 -6.64 14.97 -7.41
CA VAL A 240 -5.37 15.69 -7.57
C VAL A 240 -5.03 16.39 -6.28
N VAL A 241 -3.82 16.17 -5.78
CA VAL A 241 -3.31 16.79 -4.56
C VAL A 241 -2.00 17.50 -4.86
N GLN A 242 -1.96 18.80 -4.58
CA GLN A 242 -0.78 19.64 -4.76
C GLN A 242 0.24 19.41 -3.64
N TYR A 243 1.50 19.55 -3.95
CA TYR A 243 2.58 19.50 -2.98
C TYR A 243 2.49 20.66 -1.98
N SER A 244 2.66 20.33 -0.72
CA SER A 244 2.59 21.27 0.38
C SER A 244 3.56 20.80 1.48
N PRO A 245 4.78 21.39 1.55
CA PRO A 245 5.86 20.90 2.41
C PRO A 245 5.51 20.95 3.90
N GLU A 246 4.61 21.83 4.32
CA GLU A 246 4.16 21.93 5.71
C GLU A 246 3.49 20.65 6.23
N TYR A 247 2.85 19.86 5.36
CA TYR A 247 2.25 18.59 5.76
C TYR A 247 3.28 17.50 6.10
N THR A 248 4.52 17.67 5.69
CA THR A 248 5.57 16.65 5.86
C THR A 248 6.67 17.05 6.84
N ALA A 249 6.70 18.29 7.29
CA ALA A 249 7.76 18.83 8.13
C ALA A 249 8.04 17.94 9.37
N ASP A 250 7.00 17.64 10.16
CA ASP A 250 7.11 16.78 11.36
C ASP A 250 7.54 15.34 11.02
N ILE A 251 7.11 14.84 9.84
CA ILE A 251 7.44 13.47 9.40
C ILE A 251 8.93 13.36 9.09
N PHE A 252 9.47 14.34 8.36
CA PHE A 252 10.88 14.37 8.00
C PHE A 252 11.76 14.74 9.19
N GLU A 253 11.26 15.53 10.15
CA GLU A 253 11.94 15.75 11.42
C GLU A 253 12.09 14.45 12.22
N LYS A 254 11.00 13.69 12.40
CA LYS A 254 11.03 12.36 13.04
C LYS A 254 11.98 11.40 12.33
N ALA A 255 12.00 11.38 11.01
CA ALA A 255 12.89 10.52 10.24
C ALA A 255 14.37 10.92 10.45
N ARG A 256 14.66 12.22 10.43
CA ARG A 256 16.00 12.77 10.68
C ARG A 256 16.50 12.45 12.10
N ASP A 257 15.62 12.55 13.10
CA ASP A 257 15.96 12.23 14.48
C ASP A 257 16.34 10.77 14.65
N VAL A 258 15.60 9.86 13.98
CA VAL A 258 15.94 8.44 13.99
C VAL A 258 17.23 8.16 13.21
N ALA A 259 17.45 8.80 12.07
CA ALA A 259 18.69 8.68 11.30
C ALA A 259 19.88 9.14 12.14
N TRP A 260 19.77 10.31 12.78
CA TRP A 260 20.79 10.83 13.70
C TRP A 260 21.06 9.86 14.88
N ALA A 261 19.99 9.29 15.45
CA ALA A 261 20.11 8.32 16.54
C ALA A 261 20.90 7.08 16.12
N VAL A 262 20.67 6.57 14.89
CA VAL A 262 21.42 5.44 14.30
C VAL A 262 22.90 5.81 14.13
N GLU A 263 23.20 6.95 13.52
CA GLU A 263 24.57 7.41 13.28
C GLU A 263 25.36 7.61 14.56
N ASN A 264 24.71 8.07 15.64
CA ASN A 264 25.34 8.34 16.92
C ASN A 264 25.20 7.19 17.94
N SER A 265 24.63 6.05 17.54
CA SER A 265 24.40 4.90 18.43
C SER A 265 23.65 5.26 19.72
N ARG A 266 22.68 6.18 19.63
CA ARG A 266 21.88 6.68 20.74
C ARG A 266 20.40 6.36 20.50
N PRO A 267 19.86 5.30 21.15
CA PRO A 267 18.46 4.93 20.95
C PRO A 267 17.51 6.10 21.28
N PRO A 268 16.52 6.41 20.44
CA PRO A 268 15.52 7.41 20.74
C PRO A 268 14.56 6.91 21.82
N VAL A 269 13.87 7.84 22.48
CA VAL A 269 12.78 7.49 23.40
C VAL A 269 11.57 6.98 22.61
N CYS A 270 10.85 6.03 23.19
CA CYS A 270 9.58 5.58 22.60
C CYS A 270 8.58 6.75 22.48
N SER A 271 8.08 7.00 21.29
CA SER A 271 7.11 8.08 21.01
C SER A 271 5.68 7.77 21.45
N THR A 272 5.41 6.55 21.89
CA THR A 272 4.08 6.14 22.37
C THR A 272 3.94 6.45 23.86
N ASP A 273 2.73 6.83 24.25
CA ASP A 273 2.38 7.06 25.65
C ASP A 273 2.84 5.88 26.55
N PRO A 274 3.68 6.13 27.56
CA PRO A 274 4.19 5.09 28.46
C PRO A 274 3.10 4.29 29.17
N GLU A 275 1.93 4.91 29.45
CA GLU A 275 0.81 4.27 30.15
C GLU A 275 0.09 3.28 29.22
N LYS A 276 0.00 3.57 27.92
CA LYS A 276 -0.64 2.68 26.94
C LYS A 276 0.26 1.55 26.46
N GLY A 277 1.58 1.64 26.72
CA GLY A 277 2.56 0.71 26.22
C GLY A 277 2.74 0.77 24.71
N CYS A 278 3.91 0.38 24.23
CA CYS A 278 4.17 0.25 22.79
C CYS A 278 4.56 -1.18 22.49
N LYS A 279 3.67 -1.96 21.91
CA LYS A 279 3.92 -3.36 21.52
C LYS A 279 5.09 -3.50 20.55
N ARG A 280 5.38 -2.46 19.75
CA ARG A 280 6.43 -2.50 18.74
C ARG A 280 7.83 -2.43 19.33
N CYS A 281 8.04 -1.64 20.39
CA CYS A 281 9.34 -1.51 21.04
C CYS A 281 9.44 -2.22 22.38
N GLU A 282 8.40 -2.92 22.82
CA GLU A 282 8.42 -3.67 24.09
C GLU A 282 9.64 -4.60 24.23
N PRO A 283 10.08 -5.33 23.19
CA PRO A 283 11.27 -6.18 23.26
C PRO A 283 12.58 -5.42 23.52
N PHE A 284 12.61 -4.11 23.33
CA PHE A 284 13.80 -3.24 23.41
C PHE A 284 13.77 -2.28 24.59
N ARG A 285 12.73 -2.32 25.43
CA ARG A 285 12.68 -1.55 26.66
C ARG A 285 13.55 -2.25 27.71
N ILE A 286 14.65 -1.60 28.08
CA ILE A 286 15.51 -1.99 29.19
C ILE A 286 15.06 -1.23 30.44
#